data_2803a406153078a552f99b0fac1cdab1
#
_entry.id   2803a406153078a552f99b0fac1cdab1
#
_cell.length_a   1.000
_cell.length_b   1.000
_cell.length_c   1.000
_cell.angle_alpha   90.00
_cell.angle_beta   90.00
_cell.angle_gamma   90.00
#
_symmetry.space_group_name_H-M   'P 1'
#
loop_
_entity.id
_entity.type
_entity.pdbx_description
1 polymer ?
#
loop_
_entity_poly.entity_id
_entity_poly.type
_entity_poly.pdbx_seq_one_letter_code
_entity_poly.pdbx_strand_id
1 'polypeptide(L)'
;MTRWQPALRTMGIAATTAATLATLTACSTDGQPATDDAAASSSAAAASVDVAALDTGPYPTDPRPEFGRATDDQIVQVEGQRMAQFIVVPFEVDRDITDMKNPTSAIASRNNLTMILGEGTPEVPANDDLLYGFSTTASTPAANIRQGTSRGLNTVVLRYMTPEAATAAAQQLAEQVATNGDNTVTTLPGLPGTHVIHDTGTDDTHQLMTFTPHNSYVIYEWYETTTKQQDKLEPTVRKAISLQTALIDQFPATPTKDEAAARGITGPTRPIVDQDHVLIYTLPYTDEEMDNGKTGLTPQSMRAVYGPRGMAHFSGDPVGTFNDLNAAGSTANAVERSVVYRAASDEQATTLMDSYRRTDSADIGAPPGLSDAKCSTTNDSNNTTYTCHVKLGRYVGEIHSDNKQDAYQQAAAQYVLFTKAEQNES
;
A
#
# COMPACT_ATOMS: atom_id res chain seq x y z
N MET A 1 -19.32 17.51 14.57
CA MET A 1 -17.99 17.08 15.08
C MET A 1 -18.18 15.92 16.05
N THR A 2 -18.03 14.70 15.58
CA THR A 2 -18.18 13.49 16.40
C THR A 2 -16.79 13.00 16.78
N ARG A 3 -16.46 13.14 18.07
CA ARG A 3 -15.17 12.74 18.65
C ARG A 3 -15.02 11.22 18.59
N TRP A 4 -13.97 10.75 17.97
CA TRP A 4 -13.51 9.39 18.09
C TRP A 4 -12.57 9.29 19.30
N GLN A 5 -12.95 8.53 20.35
CA GLN A 5 -12.09 8.17 21.48
C GLN A 5 -11.76 6.68 21.39
N PRO A 6 -10.49 6.27 21.37
CA PRO A 6 -10.11 4.87 21.52
C PRO A 6 -10.02 4.50 23.01
N ALA A 7 -10.61 3.38 23.39
CA ALA A 7 -10.53 2.80 24.72
C ALA A 7 -9.15 2.18 25.00
N LEU A 8 -8.48 2.68 26.03
CA LEU A 8 -7.22 2.13 26.56
C LEU A 8 -7.48 0.88 27.41
N ARG A 9 -6.81 -0.23 27.14
CA ARG A 9 -6.59 -1.31 28.10
C ARG A 9 -5.09 -1.64 28.19
N THR A 10 -4.60 -1.51 29.41
CA THR A 10 -3.25 -1.81 29.86
C THR A 10 -3.03 -3.33 30.00
N MET A 11 -1.91 -3.85 29.47
CA MET A 11 -1.34 -5.14 29.91
C MET A 11 0.15 -4.97 30.21
N GLY A 12 0.51 -5.42 31.40
CA GLY A 12 1.84 -5.31 31.97
C GLY A 12 2.81 -6.36 31.43
N ILE A 13 4.07 -5.93 31.33
CA ILE A 13 5.22 -6.76 30.92
C ILE A 13 5.98 -7.16 32.18
N ALA A 14 6.18 -8.45 32.39
CA ALA A 14 7.16 -9.00 33.31
C ALA A 14 8.37 -9.49 32.50
N ALA A 15 9.53 -8.91 32.78
CA ALA A 15 10.82 -9.31 32.21
C ALA A 15 11.48 -10.32 33.13
N THR A 16 11.96 -11.43 32.57
CA THR A 16 12.94 -12.29 33.23
C THR A 16 14.09 -12.64 32.28
N THR A 17 15.26 -12.15 32.63
CA THR A 17 16.54 -12.47 32.01
C THR A 17 17.11 -13.77 32.61
N ALA A 18 17.61 -14.66 31.75
CA ALA A 18 18.57 -15.68 32.17
C ALA A 18 19.63 -15.93 31.08
N ALA A 19 20.84 -15.58 31.38
CA ALA A 19 22.03 -15.87 30.58
C ALA A 19 22.63 -17.20 31.00
N THR A 20 23.01 -18.05 30.07
CA THR A 20 23.91 -19.20 30.32
C THR A 20 24.96 -19.29 29.21
N LEU A 21 26.21 -19.09 29.63
CA LEU A 21 27.40 -19.43 28.85
C LEU A 21 27.62 -20.97 28.93
N ALA A 22 28.03 -21.56 27.84
CA ALA A 22 28.67 -22.86 27.83
C ALA A 22 29.87 -22.90 26.88
N THR A 23 30.96 -23.36 27.43
CA THR A 23 32.33 -23.36 26.93
C THR A 23 32.61 -24.51 25.94
N LEU A 24 33.47 -24.20 24.96
CA LEU A 24 34.09 -25.14 24.01
C LEU A 24 35.15 -26.01 24.70
N THR A 25 35.15 -27.31 24.39
CA THR A 25 36.37 -28.16 24.54
C THR A 25 36.54 -28.98 23.27
N ALA A 26 37.68 -28.79 22.64
CA ALA A 26 38.18 -29.61 21.53
C ALA A 26 38.93 -30.82 22.06
N CYS A 27 38.79 -31.99 21.44
CA CYS A 27 39.76 -33.08 21.49
C CYS A 27 39.85 -33.74 20.11
N SER A 28 41.07 -33.73 19.58
CA SER A 28 41.50 -34.43 18.40
C SER A 28 41.89 -35.86 18.72
N THR A 29 41.58 -36.84 17.88
CA THR A 29 42.37 -38.09 17.74
C THR A 29 42.30 -38.59 16.30
N ASP A 30 43.46 -38.93 15.77
CA ASP A 30 43.75 -39.57 14.48
C ASP A 30 43.18 -40.97 14.34
N GLY A 31 42.88 -41.37 13.11
CA GLY A 31 42.60 -42.76 12.77
C GLY A 31 42.02 -43.01 11.35
N GLN A 32 42.84 -43.31 10.46
CA GLN A 32 42.92 -43.98 9.14
C GLN A 32 41.65 -44.54 8.44
N PRO A 33 41.65 -44.73 7.09
CA PRO A 33 40.51 -44.63 6.19
C PRO A 33 39.77 -45.94 5.98
N ALA A 34 38.47 -45.85 5.78
CA ALA A 34 37.64 -46.93 5.28
C ALA A 34 36.71 -46.38 4.16
N THR A 35 36.99 -46.89 2.96
CA THR A 35 36.10 -47.24 1.87
C THR A 35 34.90 -46.38 1.53
N ASP A 36 34.89 -45.96 0.25
CA ASP A 36 33.77 -45.40 -0.51
C ASP A 36 32.45 -46.12 -0.26
N ASP A 37 31.52 -45.44 0.38
CA ASP A 37 30.09 -45.61 0.17
C ASP A 37 29.56 -44.27 -0.32
N ALA A 38 29.26 -44.20 -1.60
CA ALA A 38 28.57 -43.12 -2.24
C ALA A 38 27.18 -43.00 -1.59
N ALA A 39 27.09 -42.12 -0.56
CA ALA A 39 25.81 -41.64 -0.09
C ALA A 39 25.17 -40.87 -1.25
N ALA A 40 24.32 -41.54 -1.99
CA ALA A 40 23.40 -40.92 -2.92
C ALA A 40 22.59 -39.94 -2.12
N SER A 41 22.90 -38.62 -2.23
CA SER A 41 22.02 -37.57 -1.86
C SER A 41 20.76 -37.73 -2.70
N SER A 42 19.79 -38.47 -2.18
CA SER A 42 18.44 -38.42 -2.72
C SER A 42 17.92 -36.99 -2.39
N SER A 43 18.07 -36.06 -3.32
CA SER A 43 17.18 -34.93 -3.40
C SER A 43 15.79 -35.54 -3.54
N ALA A 44 15.04 -35.56 -2.46
CA ALA A 44 13.62 -35.88 -2.53
C ALA A 44 13.03 -34.88 -3.53
N ALA A 45 12.70 -35.36 -4.74
CA ALA A 45 11.92 -34.55 -5.67
C ALA A 45 10.67 -34.13 -4.94
N ALA A 46 10.48 -32.80 -4.79
CA ALA A 46 9.28 -32.25 -4.20
C ALA A 46 8.10 -32.94 -4.89
N ALA A 47 7.23 -33.59 -4.12
CA ALA A 47 6.09 -34.27 -4.66
C ALA A 47 5.26 -33.26 -5.45
N SER A 48 5.05 -33.53 -6.74
CA SER A 48 4.25 -32.63 -7.57
C SER A 48 2.84 -32.54 -6.99
N VAL A 49 2.34 -31.31 -6.81
CA VAL A 49 0.98 -31.05 -6.33
C VAL A 49 -0.02 -31.67 -7.32
N ASP A 50 -0.92 -32.51 -6.84
CA ASP A 50 -2.06 -33.00 -7.62
C ASP A 50 -3.15 -31.91 -7.66
N VAL A 51 -3.07 -31.06 -8.69
CA VAL A 51 -3.97 -29.91 -8.87
C VAL A 51 -5.44 -30.34 -8.95
N ALA A 52 -5.73 -31.54 -9.50
CA ALA A 52 -7.10 -32.04 -9.64
C ALA A 52 -7.73 -32.48 -8.30
N ALA A 53 -6.89 -32.75 -7.30
CA ALA A 53 -7.34 -33.16 -5.96
C ALA A 53 -7.54 -31.99 -4.99
N LEU A 54 -7.21 -30.74 -5.39
CA LEU A 54 -7.35 -29.57 -4.54
C LEU A 54 -8.82 -29.16 -4.38
N ASP A 55 -9.23 -28.87 -3.15
CA ASP A 55 -10.55 -28.27 -2.85
C ASP A 55 -10.49 -26.76 -3.06
N THR A 56 -10.91 -26.31 -4.25
CA THR A 56 -10.93 -24.88 -4.62
C THR A 56 -12.23 -24.16 -4.25
N GLY A 57 -13.18 -24.85 -3.62
CA GLY A 57 -14.47 -24.27 -3.29
C GLY A 57 -15.19 -23.67 -4.50
N PRO A 58 -15.88 -22.54 -4.32
CA PRO A 58 -16.60 -21.87 -5.42
C PRO A 58 -15.69 -20.94 -6.24
N TYR A 59 -14.39 -20.89 -5.97
CA TYR A 59 -13.48 -19.91 -6.56
C TYR A 59 -13.03 -20.29 -7.97
N PRO A 60 -12.85 -19.31 -8.87
CA PRO A 60 -12.39 -19.57 -10.23
C PRO A 60 -10.96 -20.08 -10.22
N THR A 61 -10.68 -21.00 -11.15
CA THR A 61 -9.37 -21.61 -11.36
C THR A 61 -8.79 -21.30 -12.73
N ASP A 62 -9.48 -20.50 -13.53
CA ASP A 62 -9.02 -19.98 -14.81
C ASP A 62 -8.75 -18.47 -14.68
N PRO A 63 -7.65 -17.97 -15.28
CA PRO A 63 -7.39 -16.55 -15.37
C PRO A 63 -8.56 -15.82 -16.05
N ARG A 64 -8.82 -14.61 -15.59
CA ARG A 64 -9.82 -13.77 -16.26
C ARG A 64 -9.35 -13.34 -17.64
N PRO A 65 -10.28 -12.96 -18.55
CA PRO A 65 -9.91 -12.28 -19.76
C PRO A 65 -9.12 -11.01 -19.48
N GLU A 66 -8.27 -10.60 -20.40
CA GLU A 66 -7.55 -9.34 -20.31
C GLU A 66 -8.51 -8.15 -20.16
N PHE A 67 -8.16 -7.24 -19.26
CA PHE A 67 -8.99 -6.06 -18.97
C PHE A 67 -8.99 -5.01 -20.10
N GLY A 68 -7.93 -4.99 -20.89
CA GLY A 68 -7.76 -3.99 -21.94
C GLY A 68 -7.56 -2.56 -21.39
N ARG A 69 -8.00 -1.56 -22.16
CA ARG A 69 -7.91 -0.15 -21.78
C ARG A 69 -9.10 0.27 -20.94
N ALA A 70 -8.83 1.20 -20.00
CA ALA A 70 -9.86 1.78 -19.15
C ALA A 70 -10.99 2.41 -19.97
N THR A 71 -12.23 2.19 -19.54
CA THR A 71 -13.43 2.85 -20.07
C THR A 71 -13.52 4.29 -19.55
N ASP A 72 -14.49 5.09 -20.03
CA ASP A 72 -14.63 6.50 -19.62
C ASP A 72 -14.93 6.64 -18.11
N ASP A 73 -15.65 5.70 -17.55
CA ASP A 73 -16.00 5.61 -16.13
C ASP A 73 -14.87 5.07 -15.26
N GLN A 74 -13.92 4.35 -15.84
CA GLN A 74 -12.78 3.76 -15.11
C GLN A 74 -11.52 4.64 -15.12
N ILE A 75 -11.34 5.52 -16.11
CA ILE A 75 -10.06 6.19 -16.34
C ILE A 75 -9.56 6.97 -15.13
N VAL A 76 -10.45 7.69 -14.43
CA VAL A 76 -10.09 8.52 -13.28
C VAL A 76 -9.62 7.67 -12.11
N GLN A 77 -10.28 6.53 -11.87
CA GLN A 77 -9.88 5.58 -10.83
C GLN A 77 -8.55 4.91 -11.17
N VAL A 78 -8.39 4.40 -12.38
CA VAL A 78 -7.16 3.73 -12.82
C VAL A 78 -5.97 4.68 -12.77
N GLU A 79 -6.12 5.93 -13.20
CA GLU A 79 -5.05 6.92 -13.12
C GLU A 79 -4.70 7.28 -11.66
N GLY A 80 -5.70 7.45 -10.79
CA GLY A 80 -5.47 7.65 -9.36
C GLY A 80 -4.73 6.47 -8.72
N GLN A 81 -5.09 5.23 -9.06
CA GLN A 81 -4.39 4.03 -8.59
C GLN A 81 -2.94 3.97 -9.09
N ARG A 82 -2.70 4.26 -10.38
CA ARG A 82 -1.35 4.33 -10.96
C ARG A 82 -0.48 5.40 -10.28
N MET A 83 -1.11 6.52 -9.89
CA MET A 83 -0.42 7.61 -9.21
C MET A 83 0.14 7.17 -7.85
N ALA A 84 -0.44 6.18 -7.16
CA ALA A 84 0.03 5.70 -5.85
C ALA A 84 1.53 5.35 -5.82
N GLN A 85 2.07 4.80 -6.92
CA GLN A 85 3.50 4.49 -7.03
C GLN A 85 4.38 5.75 -7.00
N PHE A 86 3.81 6.92 -7.29
CA PHE A 86 4.49 8.21 -7.38
C PHE A 86 4.09 9.17 -6.26
N ILE A 87 3.54 8.62 -5.18
CA ILE A 87 3.24 9.34 -3.94
C ILE A 87 4.24 8.91 -2.88
N VAL A 88 4.79 9.87 -2.16
CA VAL A 88 5.72 9.62 -1.06
C VAL A 88 4.99 8.88 0.06
N VAL A 89 5.51 7.74 0.48
CA VAL A 89 4.98 7.04 1.65
C VAL A 89 5.43 7.81 2.91
N PRO A 90 4.56 8.06 3.89
CA PRO A 90 4.88 8.91 5.03
C PRO A 90 6.19 8.58 5.77
N PHE A 91 6.59 7.30 5.87
CA PHE A 91 7.87 6.91 6.48
C PHE A 91 9.11 7.40 5.70
N GLU A 92 9.00 7.71 4.42
CA GLU A 92 10.09 8.28 3.62
C GLU A 92 10.36 9.74 4.05
N VAL A 93 9.33 10.43 4.53
CA VAL A 93 9.42 11.78 5.10
C VAL A 93 9.91 11.73 6.54
N ASP A 94 9.23 11.00 7.40
CA ASP A 94 9.58 10.79 8.80
C ASP A 94 9.49 9.29 9.14
N ARG A 95 10.63 8.67 9.44
CA ARG A 95 10.78 7.22 9.66
C ARG A 95 9.91 6.64 10.76
N ASP A 96 9.43 7.48 11.68
CA ASP A 96 8.57 7.04 12.76
C ASP A 96 7.08 7.05 12.38
N ILE A 97 6.71 7.64 11.24
CA ILE A 97 5.32 7.69 10.74
C ILE A 97 5.05 6.45 9.90
N THR A 98 4.67 5.36 10.56
CA THR A 98 4.52 4.02 9.97
C THR A 98 3.14 3.41 10.16
N ASP A 99 2.27 4.00 10.98
CA ASP A 99 0.92 3.49 11.23
C ASP A 99 -0.06 4.08 10.20
N MET A 100 -0.27 3.35 9.10
CA MET A 100 -1.11 3.80 7.98
C MET A 100 -2.56 4.02 8.42
N LYS A 101 -3.17 5.07 7.91
CA LYS A 101 -4.51 5.55 8.28
C LYS A 101 -5.36 5.86 7.05
N ASN A 102 -6.65 6.04 7.26
CA ASN A 102 -7.55 6.64 6.28
C ASN A 102 -7.58 8.17 6.47
N PRO A 103 -7.78 8.94 5.39
CA PRO A 103 -8.02 8.48 4.02
C PRO A 103 -6.73 8.11 3.27
N THR A 104 -6.66 6.87 2.80
CA THR A 104 -5.61 6.42 1.88
C THR A 104 -6.28 5.71 0.71
N SER A 105 -6.37 6.40 -0.43
CA SER A 105 -7.05 5.87 -1.63
C SER A 105 -6.84 6.78 -2.85
N ALA A 106 -7.17 6.24 -4.04
CA ALA A 106 -7.37 7.04 -5.23
C ALA A 106 -8.55 8.02 -5.05
N ILE A 107 -8.39 9.23 -5.58
CA ILE A 107 -9.41 10.29 -5.61
C ILE A 107 -9.98 10.30 -7.02
N ALA A 108 -11.14 9.67 -7.19
CA ALA A 108 -11.83 9.56 -8.47
C ALA A 108 -12.96 10.59 -8.65
N SER A 109 -13.22 11.40 -7.64
CA SER A 109 -14.26 12.43 -7.66
C SER A 109 -13.89 13.58 -6.72
N ARG A 110 -14.26 14.81 -7.12
CA ARG A 110 -14.11 15.97 -6.23
C ARG A 110 -14.86 15.81 -4.90
N ASN A 111 -15.94 15.03 -4.86
CA ASN A 111 -16.69 14.76 -3.62
C ASN A 111 -15.84 14.05 -2.55
N ASN A 112 -14.79 13.33 -2.94
CA ASN A 112 -13.85 12.72 -2.00
C ASN A 112 -13.09 13.78 -1.18
N LEU A 113 -12.98 15.01 -1.67
CA LEU A 113 -12.26 16.10 -1.01
C LEU A 113 -12.91 16.51 0.32
N THR A 114 -14.24 16.38 0.48
CA THR A 114 -14.91 16.63 1.76
C THR A 114 -14.29 15.85 2.92
N MET A 115 -14.03 14.56 2.70
CA MET A 115 -13.45 13.67 3.71
C MET A 115 -11.97 14.00 3.99
N ILE A 116 -11.26 14.51 3.00
CA ILE A 116 -9.80 14.71 3.05
C ILE A 116 -9.46 16.13 3.50
N LEU A 117 -10.13 17.14 2.94
CA LEU A 117 -9.80 18.56 3.11
C LEU A 117 -10.90 19.34 3.86
N GLY A 118 -12.08 18.76 4.04
CA GLY A 118 -13.20 19.36 4.77
C GLY A 118 -14.31 19.90 3.88
N GLU A 119 -15.35 20.41 4.54
CA GLU A 119 -16.57 20.93 3.91
C GLU A 119 -16.27 22.08 2.93
N GLY A 120 -17.06 22.17 1.87
CA GLY A 120 -16.94 23.22 0.86
C GLY A 120 -15.79 23.06 -0.11
N THR A 121 -14.87 22.14 0.11
CA THR A 121 -13.73 21.94 -0.79
C THR A 121 -14.11 21.31 -2.13
N PRO A 122 -15.13 20.42 -2.27
CA PRO A 122 -15.62 19.98 -3.58
C PRO A 122 -16.18 21.11 -4.46
N GLU A 123 -16.76 22.13 -3.85
CA GLU A 123 -17.47 23.23 -4.49
C GLU A 123 -16.54 24.37 -4.95
N VAL A 124 -15.26 24.28 -4.62
CA VAL A 124 -14.27 25.25 -5.10
C VAL A 124 -14.27 25.28 -6.64
N PRO A 125 -14.44 26.47 -7.27
CA PRO A 125 -14.62 26.55 -8.74
C PRO A 125 -13.51 25.89 -9.56
N ALA A 126 -12.25 25.97 -9.10
CA ALA A 126 -11.13 25.34 -9.81
C ALA A 126 -11.23 23.79 -9.84
N ASN A 127 -12.03 23.16 -8.98
CA ASN A 127 -12.26 21.72 -8.98
C ASN A 127 -13.17 21.22 -10.12
N ASP A 128 -13.74 22.12 -10.92
CA ASP A 128 -14.37 21.73 -12.17
C ASP A 128 -13.34 21.15 -13.17
N ASP A 129 -12.07 21.52 -13.04
CA ASP A 129 -10.95 21.03 -13.83
C ASP A 129 -10.14 19.90 -13.13
N LEU A 130 -10.59 19.41 -11.98
CA LEU A 130 -9.97 18.28 -11.30
C LEU A 130 -10.20 16.98 -12.08
N LEU A 131 -9.10 16.28 -12.40
CA LEU A 131 -9.15 15.00 -13.11
C LEU A 131 -9.19 13.82 -12.15
N TYR A 132 -8.20 13.69 -11.29
CA TYR A 132 -8.05 12.61 -10.32
C TYR A 132 -6.95 12.96 -9.32
N GLY A 133 -6.74 12.09 -8.35
CA GLY A 133 -5.67 12.25 -7.38
C GLY A 133 -5.42 10.98 -6.57
N PHE A 134 -4.54 11.12 -5.58
CA PHE A 134 -4.29 10.10 -4.57
C PHE A 134 -4.03 10.76 -3.22
N SER A 135 -4.55 10.14 -2.16
CA SER A 135 -4.30 10.53 -0.77
C SER A 135 -3.61 9.39 -0.03
N THR A 136 -2.66 9.73 0.83
CA THR A 136 -2.07 8.80 1.80
C THR A 136 -1.93 9.46 3.16
N THR A 137 -2.29 8.72 4.20
CA THR A 137 -2.27 9.21 5.58
C THR A 137 -1.59 8.20 6.49
N ALA A 138 -0.73 8.66 7.37
CA ALA A 138 -0.17 7.83 8.43
C ALA A 138 0.11 8.66 9.69
N SER A 139 0.28 7.95 10.80
CA SER A 139 0.72 8.52 12.07
C SER A 139 1.88 7.72 12.65
N THR A 140 2.50 8.26 13.69
CA THR A 140 3.38 7.48 14.54
C THR A 140 2.57 6.44 15.32
N PRO A 141 3.17 5.29 15.69
CA PRO A 141 2.49 4.27 16.49
C PRO A 141 1.94 4.81 17.82
N ALA A 142 0.91 4.16 18.34
CA ALA A 142 0.21 4.56 19.58
C ALA A 142 1.13 4.75 20.81
N ALA A 143 2.31 4.13 20.83
CA ALA A 143 3.30 4.35 21.87
C ALA A 143 3.78 5.81 21.96
N ASN A 144 3.84 6.52 20.83
CA ASN A 144 4.26 7.91 20.75
C ASN A 144 3.24 8.87 21.39
N ILE A 145 1.95 8.51 21.35
CA ILE A 145 0.89 9.29 22.02
C ILE A 145 1.18 9.36 23.52
N ARG A 146 1.50 8.22 24.15
CA ARG A 146 1.82 8.15 25.58
C ARG A 146 3.07 8.93 25.97
N GLN A 147 3.99 9.10 25.02
CA GLN A 147 5.23 9.86 25.22
C GLN A 147 5.07 11.37 24.93
N GLY A 148 3.93 11.78 24.38
CA GLY A 148 3.69 13.14 23.90
C GLY A 148 4.59 13.49 22.70
N THR A 149 4.84 12.53 21.82
CA THR A 149 5.65 12.68 20.61
C THR A 149 4.92 12.18 19.37
N SER A 150 3.58 12.17 19.41
CA SER A 150 2.75 11.79 18.26
C SER A 150 2.93 12.76 17.10
N ARG A 151 2.94 12.20 15.90
CA ARG A 151 3.00 12.94 14.64
C ARG A 151 2.09 12.28 13.63
N GLY A 152 1.54 13.10 12.72
CA GLY A 152 0.74 12.64 11.60
C GLY A 152 1.17 13.32 10.31
N LEU A 153 1.05 12.63 9.20
CA LEU A 153 1.27 13.19 7.87
C LEU A 153 0.16 12.70 6.93
N ASN A 154 -0.45 13.64 6.21
CA ASN A 154 -1.28 13.34 5.05
C ASN A 154 -0.69 14.05 3.83
N THR A 155 -0.38 13.29 2.81
CA THR A 155 0.03 13.77 1.50
C THR A 155 -1.08 13.51 0.50
N VAL A 156 -1.50 14.55 -0.22
CA VAL A 156 -2.47 14.46 -1.31
C VAL A 156 -1.89 15.09 -2.56
N VAL A 157 -2.01 14.38 -3.69
CA VAL A 157 -1.69 14.94 -4.99
C VAL A 157 -2.94 14.91 -5.86
N LEU A 158 -3.31 16.07 -6.37
CA LEU A 158 -4.47 16.28 -7.25
C LEU A 158 -3.98 16.69 -8.62
N ARG A 159 -4.44 16.02 -9.69
CA ARG A 159 -4.15 16.41 -11.07
C ARG A 159 -5.28 17.23 -11.65
N TYR A 160 -4.93 18.34 -12.28
CA TYR A 160 -5.84 19.25 -12.97
C TYR A 160 -5.61 19.23 -14.48
N MET A 161 -6.55 19.79 -15.21
CA MET A 161 -6.52 19.89 -16.68
C MET A 161 -5.30 20.68 -17.18
N THR A 162 -4.95 21.77 -16.48
CA THR A 162 -3.86 22.68 -16.85
C THR A 162 -3.07 23.16 -15.63
N PRO A 163 -1.84 23.70 -15.83
CA PRO A 163 -1.07 24.33 -14.75
C PRO A 163 -1.76 25.54 -14.13
N GLU A 164 -2.53 26.31 -14.93
CA GLU A 164 -3.29 27.47 -14.47
C GLU A 164 -4.42 27.04 -13.55
N ALA A 165 -5.15 25.96 -13.91
CA ALA A 165 -6.19 25.38 -13.08
C ALA A 165 -5.61 24.84 -11.74
N ALA A 166 -4.45 24.17 -11.77
CA ALA A 166 -3.76 23.72 -10.55
C ALA A 166 -3.35 24.89 -9.66
N THR A 167 -2.86 25.99 -10.24
CA THR A 167 -2.48 27.20 -9.49
C THR A 167 -3.70 27.84 -8.83
N ALA A 168 -4.79 27.98 -9.56
CA ALA A 168 -6.05 28.50 -9.03
C ALA A 168 -6.62 27.59 -7.92
N ALA A 169 -6.56 26.27 -8.13
CA ALA A 169 -7.03 25.29 -7.15
C ALA A 169 -6.21 25.32 -5.84
N ALA A 170 -4.88 25.45 -5.92
CA ALA A 170 -4.04 25.55 -4.74
C ALA A 170 -4.44 26.74 -3.87
N GLN A 171 -4.69 27.90 -4.49
CA GLN A 171 -5.15 29.09 -3.78
C GLN A 171 -6.55 28.89 -3.19
N GLN A 172 -7.52 28.49 -4.01
CA GLN A 172 -8.93 28.42 -3.59
C GLN A 172 -9.15 27.33 -2.53
N LEU A 173 -8.48 26.18 -2.63
CA LEU A 173 -8.53 25.13 -1.62
C LEU A 173 -7.93 25.61 -0.30
N ALA A 174 -6.78 26.32 -0.35
CA ALA A 174 -6.19 26.90 0.86
C ALA A 174 -7.13 27.91 1.54
N GLU A 175 -7.76 28.78 0.76
CA GLU A 175 -8.73 29.78 1.27
C GLU A 175 -9.94 29.07 1.89
N GLN A 176 -10.48 28.02 1.28
CA GLN A 176 -11.61 27.26 1.79
C GLN A 176 -11.26 26.54 3.10
N VAL A 177 -10.11 25.85 3.15
CA VAL A 177 -9.66 25.13 4.34
C VAL A 177 -9.37 26.11 5.48
N ALA A 178 -8.76 27.26 5.19
CA ALA A 178 -8.52 28.31 6.18
C ALA A 178 -9.85 28.84 6.76
N THR A 179 -10.84 29.06 5.91
CA THR A 179 -12.18 29.53 6.33
C THR A 179 -12.85 28.51 7.27
N ASN A 180 -12.72 27.21 6.99
CA ASN A 180 -13.29 26.15 7.82
C ASN A 180 -12.72 26.13 9.25
N GLY A 181 -11.46 26.56 9.43
CA GLY A 181 -10.75 26.57 10.71
C GLY A 181 -10.59 27.95 11.36
N ASP A 182 -11.22 29.00 10.81
CA ASP A 182 -10.98 30.40 11.21
C ASP A 182 -9.49 30.80 11.17
N ASN A 183 -8.74 30.21 10.23
CA ASN A 183 -7.33 30.46 10.03
C ASN A 183 -7.08 31.47 8.91
N THR A 184 -5.83 31.87 8.75
CA THR A 184 -5.38 32.75 7.65
C THR A 184 -4.40 32.01 6.74
N VAL A 185 -4.51 32.30 5.43
CA VAL A 185 -3.54 31.81 4.45
C VAL A 185 -2.31 32.72 4.47
N THR A 186 -1.13 32.11 4.56
CA THR A 186 0.17 32.76 4.52
C THR A 186 1.05 32.14 3.44
N THR A 187 2.34 32.49 3.40
CA THR A 187 3.33 31.92 2.46
C THR A 187 4.51 31.35 3.23
N LEU A 188 5.23 30.41 2.59
CA LEU A 188 6.44 29.83 3.16
C LEU A 188 7.68 30.36 2.43
N PRO A 189 8.63 31.02 3.14
CA PRO A 189 9.85 31.56 2.51
C PRO A 189 10.61 30.46 1.75
N GLY A 190 11.03 30.75 0.53
CA GLY A 190 11.75 29.79 -0.32
C GLY A 190 10.88 28.74 -1.04
N LEU A 191 9.56 28.77 -0.87
CA LEU A 191 8.58 28.01 -1.63
C LEU A 191 7.56 28.93 -2.28
N PRO A 192 7.90 29.62 -3.38
CA PRO A 192 7.02 30.57 -4.02
C PRO A 192 5.76 29.86 -4.55
N GLY A 193 4.61 30.50 -4.37
CA GLY A 193 3.31 29.96 -4.80
C GLY A 193 2.70 28.93 -3.84
N THR A 194 3.43 28.49 -2.82
CA THR A 194 2.86 27.62 -1.77
C THR A 194 2.00 28.43 -0.81
N HIS A 195 0.74 28.06 -0.68
CA HIS A 195 -0.21 28.58 0.30
C HIS A 195 -0.13 27.77 1.58
N VAL A 196 -0.07 28.46 2.72
CA VAL A 196 0.20 27.84 4.03
C VAL A 196 -0.84 28.24 5.04
N ILE A 197 -1.34 27.26 5.78
CA ILE A 197 -2.21 27.45 6.92
C ILE A 197 -1.51 26.83 8.14
N HIS A 198 -1.37 27.62 9.18
CA HIS A 198 -0.85 27.18 10.46
C HIS A 198 -2.00 27.15 11.47
N ASP A 199 -2.29 25.97 12.01
CA ASP A 199 -3.32 25.80 13.02
C ASP A 199 -2.70 25.33 14.34
N THR A 200 -3.10 25.96 15.43
CA THR A 200 -2.78 25.52 16.78
C THR A 200 -4.01 24.84 17.34
N GLY A 201 -3.97 23.51 17.32
CA GLY A 201 -5.06 22.68 17.82
C GLY A 201 -5.30 22.84 19.34
N THR A 202 -6.39 22.26 19.82
CA THR A 202 -6.81 22.39 21.22
C THR A 202 -6.00 21.54 22.18
N ASP A 203 -5.37 20.49 21.85
CA ASP A 203 -4.78 19.50 22.75
C ASP A 203 -3.24 19.45 22.65
N ASP A 204 -2.58 20.60 22.76
CA ASP A 204 -1.11 20.70 22.66
C ASP A 204 -0.57 20.22 21.31
N THR A 205 -1.38 20.36 20.24
CA THR A 205 -1.02 20.00 18.87
C THR A 205 -0.81 21.23 18.00
N HIS A 206 0.08 21.10 17.04
CA HIS A 206 0.35 22.10 16.01
C HIS A 206 0.26 21.43 14.65
N GLN A 207 -0.40 22.10 13.72
CA GLN A 207 -0.61 21.60 12.36
C GLN A 207 -0.10 22.62 11.36
N LEU A 208 0.52 22.12 10.31
CA LEU A 208 0.92 22.90 9.14
C LEU A 208 0.32 22.26 7.91
N MET A 209 -0.54 23.00 7.23
CA MET A 209 -1.15 22.59 5.97
C MET A 209 -0.59 23.43 4.85
N THR A 210 -0.24 22.81 3.73
CA THR A 210 0.29 23.51 2.57
C THR A 210 -0.39 23.07 1.29
N PHE A 211 -0.61 24.00 0.37
CA PHE A 211 -1.10 23.75 -0.99
C PHE A 211 -0.07 24.32 -1.96
N THR A 212 0.66 23.43 -2.60
CA THR A 212 1.76 23.78 -3.50
C THR A 212 1.36 23.45 -4.94
N PRO A 213 1.17 24.44 -5.81
CA PRO A 213 0.98 24.18 -7.24
C PRO A 213 2.30 23.72 -7.85
N HIS A 214 2.24 22.64 -8.66
CA HIS A 214 3.38 22.09 -9.35
C HIS A 214 2.96 21.54 -10.71
N ASN A 215 3.30 22.24 -11.80
CA ASN A 215 2.79 21.92 -13.13
C ASN A 215 1.23 21.79 -13.09
N SER A 216 0.66 20.73 -13.63
CA SER A 216 -0.78 20.45 -13.55
C SER A 216 -1.21 19.76 -12.26
N TYR A 217 -0.41 19.83 -11.19
CA TYR A 217 -0.72 19.20 -9.91
C TYR A 217 -0.85 20.22 -8.79
N VAL A 218 -1.68 19.87 -7.80
CA VAL A 218 -1.64 20.47 -6.46
C VAL A 218 -1.10 19.40 -5.51
N ILE A 219 -0.04 19.72 -4.79
CA ILE A 219 0.52 18.92 -3.71
C ILE A 219 0.02 19.52 -2.40
N TYR A 220 -0.78 18.76 -1.67
CA TYR A 220 -1.22 19.11 -0.32
C TYR A 220 -0.43 18.27 0.68
N GLU A 221 0.10 18.95 1.71
CA GLU A 221 0.70 18.31 2.87
C GLU A 221 0.02 18.83 4.13
N TRP A 222 -0.45 17.92 4.96
CA TRP A 222 -0.84 18.20 6.33
C TRP A 222 0.11 17.43 7.24
N TYR A 223 0.74 18.17 8.13
CA TYR A 223 1.60 17.57 9.14
C TYR A 223 1.18 18.08 10.51
N GLU A 224 0.98 17.14 11.43
CA GLU A 224 0.64 17.40 12.82
C GLU A 224 1.73 16.92 13.76
N THR A 225 1.99 17.68 14.81
CA THR A 225 2.91 17.30 15.87
C THR A 225 2.49 17.94 17.20
N THR A 226 3.12 17.52 18.30
CA THR A 226 2.93 18.11 19.62
C THR A 226 3.82 19.32 19.83
N THR A 227 3.50 20.17 20.83
CA THR A 227 4.34 21.31 21.23
C THR A 227 5.80 20.92 21.48
N LYS A 228 6.05 19.73 22.03
CA LYS A 228 7.43 19.23 22.24
C LYS A 228 8.27 19.10 20.97
N GLN A 229 7.62 18.98 19.83
CA GLN A 229 8.25 18.75 18.53
C GLN A 229 7.81 19.78 17.47
N GLN A 230 7.31 20.95 17.92
CA GLN A 230 6.86 22.02 17.04
C GLN A 230 7.95 22.50 16.07
N ASP A 231 9.19 22.39 16.45
CA ASP A 231 10.36 22.71 15.62
C ASP A 231 10.49 21.79 14.38
N LYS A 232 9.80 20.65 14.36
CA LYS A 232 9.76 19.73 13.21
C LYS A 232 8.74 20.12 12.14
N LEU A 233 7.75 20.98 12.44
CA LEU A 233 6.65 21.30 11.51
C LEU A 233 7.16 21.72 10.12
N GLU A 234 7.82 22.85 10.05
CA GLU A 234 8.27 23.41 8.78
C GLU A 234 9.35 22.55 8.07
N PRO A 235 10.39 22.04 8.75
CA PRO A 235 11.37 21.17 8.11
C PRO A 235 10.76 19.91 7.51
N THR A 236 9.78 19.28 8.20
CA THR A 236 9.15 18.05 7.72
C THR A 236 8.29 18.31 6.49
N VAL A 237 7.46 19.36 6.52
CA VAL A 237 6.62 19.73 5.37
C VAL A 237 7.47 20.12 4.15
N ARG A 238 8.55 20.88 4.35
CA ARG A 238 9.49 21.19 3.26
C ARG A 238 10.11 19.93 2.65
N LYS A 239 10.48 18.96 3.48
CA LYS A 239 10.98 17.67 3.03
C LYS A 239 9.92 16.91 2.23
N ALA A 240 8.68 16.85 2.74
CA ALA A 240 7.55 16.21 2.07
C ALA A 240 7.32 16.81 0.69
N ILE A 241 7.17 18.12 0.57
CA ILE A 241 7.00 18.83 -0.70
C ILE A 241 8.16 18.53 -1.67
N SER A 242 9.41 18.60 -1.19
CA SER A 242 10.58 18.34 -2.02
C SER A 242 10.63 16.92 -2.59
N LEU A 243 10.35 15.92 -1.75
CA LEU A 243 10.32 14.51 -2.16
C LEU A 243 9.14 14.27 -3.12
N GLN A 244 7.95 14.79 -2.78
CA GLN A 244 6.76 14.60 -3.58
C GLN A 244 6.86 15.26 -4.95
N THR A 245 7.40 16.48 -5.04
CA THR A 245 7.65 17.16 -6.31
C THR A 245 8.53 16.33 -7.23
N ALA A 246 9.68 15.85 -6.73
CA ALA A 246 10.61 15.04 -7.51
C ALA A 246 10.01 13.69 -7.94
N LEU A 247 9.07 13.15 -7.15
CA LEU A 247 8.45 11.85 -7.42
C LEU A 247 7.32 11.97 -8.44
N ILE A 248 6.45 13.00 -8.30
CA ILE A 248 5.33 13.19 -9.24
C ILE A 248 5.78 13.59 -10.64
N ASP A 249 6.94 14.21 -10.78
CA ASP A 249 7.53 14.52 -12.10
C ASP A 249 7.86 13.26 -12.92
N GLN A 250 7.98 12.11 -12.27
CA GLN A 250 8.22 10.81 -12.89
C GLN A 250 6.93 10.08 -13.27
N PHE A 251 5.78 10.57 -12.85
CA PHE A 251 4.51 9.89 -13.12
C PHE A 251 4.15 9.97 -14.61
N PRO A 252 4.02 8.81 -15.30
CA PRO A 252 3.67 8.77 -16.72
C PRO A 252 2.16 8.93 -16.88
N ALA A 253 1.63 10.10 -16.53
CA ALA A 253 0.22 10.41 -16.62
C ALA A 253 -0.30 10.24 -18.04
N THR A 254 -1.48 9.64 -18.17
CA THR A 254 -2.18 9.63 -19.46
C THR A 254 -2.48 11.07 -19.88
N PRO A 255 -2.06 11.50 -21.08
CA PRO A 255 -2.31 12.85 -21.52
C PRO A 255 -3.79 13.11 -21.72
N THR A 256 -4.24 14.32 -21.40
CA THR A 256 -5.56 14.80 -21.80
C THR A 256 -5.66 14.87 -23.31
N LYS A 257 -6.87 15.06 -23.85
CA LYS A 257 -7.05 15.22 -25.31
C LYS A 257 -6.24 16.39 -25.88
N ASP A 258 -6.19 17.50 -25.15
CA ASP A 258 -5.46 18.70 -25.55
C ASP A 258 -3.94 18.49 -25.46
N GLU A 259 -3.45 17.87 -24.38
CA GLU A 259 -2.04 17.49 -24.25
C GLU A 259 -1.62 16.50 -25.35
N ALA A 260 -2.46 15.52 -25.67
CA ALA A 260 -2.21 14.56 -26.74
C ALA A 260 -2.15 15.25 -28.11
N ALA A 261 -3.10 16.14 -28.40
CA ALA A 261 -3.11 16.92 -29.63
C ALA A 261 -1.87 17.81 -29.75
N ALA A 262 -1.48 18.50 -28.67
CA ALA A 262 -0.29 19.35 -28.64
C ALA A 262 1.01 18.55 -28.86
N ARG A 263 1.06 17.26 -28.43
CA ARG A 263 2.20 16.35 -28.62
C ARG A 263 2.13 15.55 -29.93
N GLY A 264 1.10 15.72 -30.76
CA GLY A 264 0.89 14.96 -32.01
C GLY A 264 0.60 13.47 -31.78
N ILE A 265 0.08 13.09 -30.61
CA ILE A 265 -0.29 11.72 -30.28
C ILE A 265 -1.60 11.38 -30.95
N THR A 266 -1.60 10.40 -31.89
CA THR A 266 -2.76 9.99 -32.67
C THR A 266 -3.39 8.68 -32.21
N GLY A 267 -2.74 7.97 -31.26
CA GLY A 267 -3.22 6.70 -30.71
C GLY A 267 -4.15 6.87 -29.51
N PRO A 268 -4.70 5.75 -28.99
CA PRO A 268 -5.50 5.78 -27.78
C PRO A 268 -4.71 6.30 -26.59
N THR A 269 -5.26 7.27 -25.86
CA THR A 269 -4.64 7.91 -24.69
C THR A 269 -5.13 7.36 -23.35
N ARG A 270 -5.86 6.23 -23.33
CA ARG A 270 -6.35 5.61 -22.11
C ARG A 270 -5.35 4.62 -21.55
N PRO A 271 -5.18 4.55 -20.22
CA PRO A 271 -4.29 3.57 -19.59
C PRO A 271 -4.83 2.15 -19.81
N ILE A 272 -3.93 1.17 -19.79
CA ILE A 272 -4.28 -0.24 -19.67
C ILE A 272 -4.58 -0.51 -18.20
N VAL A 273 -5.70 -1.20 -17.91
CA VAL A 273 -6.14 -1.47 -16.53
C VAL A 273 -5.16 -2.43 -15.84
N ASP A 274 -4.83 -3.53 -16.51
CA ASP A 274 -3.83 -4.51 -16.05
C ASP A 274 -2.59 -4.44 -16.95
N GLN A 275 -1.76 -3.42 -16.71
CA GLN A 275 -0.63 -3.11 -17.56
C GLN A 275 0.42 -4.24 -17.60
N ASP A 276 0.52 -5.00 -16.54
CA ASP A 276 1.53 -6.03 -16.35
C ASP A 276 0.97 -7.45 -16.38
N HIS A 277 -0.30 -7.63 -16.74
CA HIS A 277 -1.00 -8.92 -16.79
C HIS A 277 -0.92 -9.73 -15.49
N VAL A 278 -1.05 -9.06 -14.33
CA VAL A 278 -1.02 -9.68 -13.00
C VAL A 278 -2.40 -9.74 -12.37
N LEU A 279 -3.26 -8.75 -12.65
CA LEU A 279 -4.60 -8.67 -12.09
C LEU A 279 -5.51 -9.82 -12.57
N ILE A 280 -5.27 -10.35 -13.77
CA ILE A 280 -6.01 -11.51 -14.29
C ILE A 280 -5.83 -12.77 -13.44
N TYR A 281 -4.77 -12.84 -12.63
CA TYR A 281 -4.47 -13.97 -11.74
C TYR A 281 -4.97 -13.78 -10.31
N THR A 282 -5.60 -12.66 -9.95
CA THR A 282 -6.23 -12.51 -8.63
C THR A 282 -7.56 -13.24 -8.57
N LEU A 283 -7.94 -13.68 -7.37
CA LEU A 283 -9.32 -14.07 -7.09
C LEU A 283 -10.20 -12.82 -7.10
N PRO A 284 -11.31 -12.81 -7.86
CA PRO A 284 -12.18 -11.64 -7.94
C PRO A 284 -13.14 -11.54 -6.76
N TYR A 285 -13.55 -10.31 -6.44
CA TYR A 285 -14.81 -10.05 -5.78
C TYR A 285 -15.92 -9.96 -6.83
N THR A 286 -17.14 -10.33 -6.44
CA THR A 286 -18.34 -9.98 -7.20
C THR A 286 -18.62 -8.48 -7.06
N ASP A 287 -19.37 -7.91 -8.00
CA ASP A 287 -19.74 -6.50 -7.92
C ASP A 287 -20.58 -6.21 -6.67
N GLU A 288 -21.46 -7.17 -6.26
CA GLU A 288 -22.23 -7.07 -5.03
C GLU A 288 -21.33 -7.00 -3.76
N GLU A 289 -20.26 -7.79 -3.72
CA GLU A 289 -19.30 -7.73 -2.60
C GLU A 289 -18.52 -6.42 -2.56
N MET A 290 -18.18 -5.89 -3.72
CA MET A 290 -17.49 -4.59 -3.84
C MET A 290 -18.41 -3.45 -3.35
N ASP A 291 -19.67 -3.45 -3.76
CA ASP A 291 -20.65 -2.40 -3.41
C ASP A 291 -21.03 -2.46 -1.91
N ASN A 292 -21.06 -3.64 -1.31
CA ASN A 292 -21.41 -3.82 0.10
C ASN A 292 -20.28 -3.45 1.08
N GLY A 293 -19.10 -3.04 0.60
CA GLY A 293 -17.97 -2.62 1.42
C GLY A 293 -17.39 -3.72 2.34
N LYS A 294 -17.62 -5.00 2.01
CA LYS A 294 -17.08 -6.15 2.75
C LYS A 294 -15.60 -6.42 2.48
N THR A 295 -14.99 -5.54 1.73
CA THR A 295 -13.60 -5.62 1.30
C THR A 295 -12.71 -4.87 2.31
N GLY A 296 -11.53 -5.37 2.61
CA GLY A 296 -10.60 -4.74 3.56
C GLY A 296 -10.06 -3.38 3.10
N LEU A 297 -10.20 -3.06 1.81
CA LEU A 297 -9.83 -1.79 1.19
C LEU A 297 -11.08 -1.10 0.59
N THR A 298 -10.94 0.19 0.28
CA THR A 298 -12.00 0.90 -0.43
C THR A 298 -12.13 0.39 -1.86
N PRO A 299 -13.31 0.42 -2.49
CA PRO A 299 -13.47 0.05 -3.90
C PRO A 299 -12.49 0.77 -4.83
N GLN A 300 -12.14 2.03 -4.52
CA GLN A 300 -11.17 2.84 -5.27
C GLN A 300 -9.74 2.32 -5.22
N SER A 301 -9.41 1.46 -4.23
CA SER A 301 -8.08 0.90 -4.05
C SER A 301 -7.95 -0.54 -4.52
N MET A 302 -9.05 -1.15 -4.97
CA MET A 302 -9.12 -2.54 -5.41
C MET A 302 -9.21 -2.65 -6.94
N ARG A 303 -9.05 -3.86 -7.45
CA ARG A 303 -8.94 -4.13 -8.91
C ARG A 303 -7.85 -3.28 -9.52
N ALA A 304 -6.69 -3.28 -8.89
CA ALA A 304 -5.57 -2.42 -9.19
C ALA A 304 -4.26 -3.19 -9.24
N VAL A 305 -3.31 -2.62 -9.98
CA VAL A 305 -1.92 -3.08 -9.99
C VAL A 305 -1.04 -1.98 -9.40
N TYR A 306 -0.28 -2.33 -8.39
CA TYR A 306 0.60 -1.41 -7.67
C TYR A 306 2.06 -1.86 -7.73
N GLY A 307 2.98 -0.92 -7.87
CA GLY A 307 4.40 -1.16 -7.57
C GLY A 307 4.65 -1.21 -6.06
N PRO A 308 5.92 -1.41 -5.63
CA PRO A 308 6.28 -1.53 -4.22
C PRO A 308 5.82 -0.35 -3.35
N ARG A 309 5.97 0.89 -3.84
CA ARG A 309 5.52 2.08 -3.11
C ARG A 309 4.00 2.13 -3.02
N GLY A 310 3.29 1.86 -4.12
CA GLY A 310 1.83 1.79 -4.14
C GLY A 310 1.29 0.78 -3.13
N MET A 311 1.91 -0.41 -3.02
CA MET A 311 1.53 -1.43 -2.02
C MET A 311 1.78 -0.97 -0.59
N ALA A 312 2.88 -0.26 -0.34
CA ALA A 312 3.22 0.22 1.00
C ALA A 312 2.16 1.14 1.61
N HIS A 313 1.42 1.90 0.80
CA HIS A 313 0.33 2.76 1.27
C HIS A 313 -0.82 2.00 1.95
N PHE A 314 -0.98 0.73 1.64
CA PHE A 314 -2.08 -0.10 2.14
C PHE A 314 -1.63 -1.16 3.15
N SER A 315 -0.35 -1.18 3.48
CA SER A 315 0.24 -2.20 4.35
C SER A 315 0.21 -1.81 5.83
N GLY A 316 -0.01 -2.80 6.70
CA GLY A 316 0.20 -2.65 8.14
C GLY A 316 1.68 -2.53 8.54
N ASP A 317 2.60 -2.92 7.65
CA ASP A 317 4.04 -2.69 7.74
C ASP A 317 4.54 -2.05 6.43
N PRO A 318 4.36 -0.74 6.24
CA PRO A 318 4.72 -0.08 5.00
C PRO A 318 6.22 -0.12 4.69
N VAL A 319 7.07 -0.12 5.72
CA VAL A 319 8.54 -0.19 5.57
C VAL A 319 8.97 -1.57 5.10
N GLY A 320 8.48 -2.62 5.75
CA GLY A 320 8.75 -4.01 5.38
C GLY A 320 8.25 -4.29 3.96
N THR A 321 6.99 -3.98 3.67
CA THR A 321 6.39 -4.18 2.34
C THR A 321 7.19 -3.48 1.23
N PHE A 322 7.55 -2.21 1.43
CA PHE A 322 8.34 -1.47 0.46
C PHE A 322 9.70 -2.13 0.20
N ASN A 323 10.41 -2.50 1.26
CA ASN A 323 11.75 -3.09 1.16
C ASN A 323 11.71 -4.51 0.56
N ASP A 324 10.79 -5.34 1.02
CA ASP A 324 10.68 -6.74 0.59
C ASP A 324 10.28 -6.85 -0.88
N LEU A 325 9.32 -6.04 -1.34
CA LEU A 325 8.94 -6.01 -2.75
C LEU A 325 10.03 -5.46 -3.66
N ASN A 326 10.77 -4.44 -3.21
CA ASN A 326 11.94 -3.98 -3.97
C ASN A 326 13.06 -5.04 -4.01
N ALA A 327 13.35 -5.72 -2.90
CA ALA A 327 14.33 -6.80 -2.85
C ALA A 327 13.91 -8.00 -3.72
N ALA A 328 12.60 -8.27 -3.79
CA ALA A 328 12.04 -9.28 -4.69
C ALA A 328 12.05 -8.86 -6.18
N GLY A 329 12.48 -7.64 -6.49
CA GLY A 329 12.40 -7.09 -7.85
C GLY A 329 10.98 -7.02 -8.39
N SER A 330 9.99 -6.94 -7.48
CA SER A 330 8.59 -6.85 -7.88
C SER A 330 8.27 -5.46 -8.40
N THR A 331 7.69 -5.37 -9.59
CA THR A 331 7.24 -4.10 -10.20
C THR A 331 5.73 -4.01 -10.30
N ALA A 332 5.04 -5.15 -10.18
CA ALA A 332 3.60 -5.24 -10.37
C ALA A 332 2.99 -6.23 -9.35
N ASN A 333 2.09 -5.71 -8.53
CA ASN A 333 1.37 -6.47 -7.52
C ASN A 333 -0.11 -6.14 -7.65
N ALA A 334 -0.93 -7.16 -7.86
CA ALA A 334 -2.36 -6.98 -8.09
C ALA A 334 -3.16 -7.16 -6.80
N VAL A 335 -4.16 -6.32 -6.60
CA VAL A 335 -4.99 -6.29 -5.39
C VAL A 335 -6.45 -6.45 -5.75
N GLU A 336 -7.06 -7.51 -5.27
CA GLU A 336 -8.51 -7.70 -5.27
C GLU A 336 -8.92 -8.56 -4.06
N ARG A 337 -9.69 -9.64 -4.19
CA ARG A 337 -9.97 -10.59 -3.10
C ARG A 337 -8.68 -11.24 -2.58
N SER A 338 -7.82 -11.66 -3.49
CA SER A 338 -6.44 -12.03 -3.16
C SER A 338 -5.48 -10.92 -3.58
N VAL A 339 -4.31 -10.90 -2.95
CA VAL A 339 -3.17 -10.12 -3.43
C VAL A 339 -2.22 -11.05 -4.16
N VAL A 340 -1.79 -10.64 -5.35
CA VAL A 340 -0.82 -11.39 -6.15
C VAL A 340 0.42 -10.55 -6.31
N TYR A 341 1.53 -11.05 -5.81
CA TYR A 341 2.86 -10.46 -5.95
C TYR A 341 3.62 -11.19 -7.06
N ARG A 342 4.20 -10.44 -7.99
CA ARG A 342 5.06 -10.98 -9.04
C ARG A 342 6.51 -10.59 -8.79
N ALA A 343 7.32 -11.51 -8.28
CA ALA A 343 8.75 -11.33 -8.09
C ALA A 343 9.51 -11.41 -9.43
N ALA A 344 10.79 -11.02 -9.43
CA ALA A 344 11.62 -11.13 -10.62
C ALA A 344 11.96 -12.61 -10.96
N SER A 345 12.09 -13.47 -9.93
CA SER A 345 12.39 -14.90 -10.11
C SER A 345 11.71 -15.80 -9.07
N ASP A 346 11.77 -17.10 -9.26
CA ASP A 346 11.30 -18.10 -8.28
C ASP A 346 12.05 -18.02 -6.95
N GLU A 347 13.36 -17.76 -6.96
CA GLU A 347 14.18 -17.60 -5.75
C GLU A 347 13.74 -16.35 -4.96
N GLN A 348 13.53 -15.23 -5.66
CA GLN A 348 13.06 -13.99 -5.05
C GLN A 348 11.63 -14.12 -4.51
N ALA A 349 10.75 -14.86 -5.22
CA ALA A 349 9.41 -15.17 -4.71
C ALA A 349 9.47 -16.03 -3.43
N THR A 350 10.43 -16.95 -3.33
CA THR A 350 10.65 -17.74 -2.13
C THR A 350 11.08 -16.87 -0.96
N THR A 351 12.04 -15.96 -1.20
CA THR A 351 12.49 -14.98 -0.20
C THR A 351 11.34 -14.08 0.26
N LEU A 352 10.53 -13.59 -0.68
CA LEU A 352 9.35 -12.77 -0.39
C LEU A 352 8.34 -13.54 0.47
N MET A 353 8.02 -14.79 0.11
CA MET A 353 7.11 -15.62 0.88
C MET A 353 7.63 -15.91 2.30
N ASP A 354 8.96 -15.97 2.48
CA ASP A 354 9.58 -16.17 3.78
C ASP A 354 9.54 -14.93 4.67
N SER A 355 9.50 -13.72 4.08
CA SER A 355 9.41 -12.45 4.84
C SER A 355 8.03 -12.22 5.45
N TYR A 356 6.96 -12.79 4.89
CA TYR A 356 5.58 -12.62 5.40
C TYR A 356 5.25 -13.36 6.71
N ARG A 357 6.25 -13.60 7.55
CA ARG A 357 6.03 -14.18 8.89
C ARG A 357 5.68 -13.09 9.89
N ARG A 358 4.41 -13.04 10.31
CA ARG A 358 3.99 -12.16 11.40
C ARG A 358 4.34 -12.79 12.75
N THR A 359 4.94 -12.00 13.62
CA THR A 359 5.33 -12.42 14.98
C THR A 359 4.15 -12.62 15.92
N ASP A 360 2.99 -12.05 15.59
CA ASP A 360 1.73 -12.08 16.36
C ASP A 360 0.72 -13.09 15.82
N SER A 361 1.14 -13.96 14.89
CA SER A 361 0.28 -14.98 14.27
C SER A 361 0.62 -16.39 14.75
N ALA A 362 -0.41 -17.26 14.81
CA ALA A 362 -0.25 -18.67 15.09
C ALA A 362 -0.36 -19.50 13.80
N ASP A 363 0.56 -20.44 13.61
CA ASP A 363 0.52 -21.37 12.48
C ASP A 363 -0.71 -22.28 12.60
N ILE A 364 -1.44 -22.46 11.50
CA ILE A 364 -2.65 -23.31 11.42
C ILE A 364 -2.48 -24.50 10.49
N GLY A 365 -1.27 -24.70 9.96
CA GLY A 365 -0.94 -25.73 8.96
C GLY A 365 -1.37 -25.34 7.54
N ALA A 366 -0.84 -26.06 6.58
CA ALA A 366 -1.15 -25.87 5.17
C ALA A 366 -2.50 -26.49 4.77
N PRO A 367 -3.13 -26.00 3.67
CA PRO A 367 -4.29 -26.68 3.09
C PRO A 367 -3.94 -28.09 2.63
N PRO A 368 -4.88 -29.06 2.67
CA PRO A 368 -4.64 -30.38 2.14
C PRO A 368 -4.16 -30.35 0.67
N GLY A 369 -3.09 -31.05 0.39
CA GLY A 369 -2.48 -31.11 -0.95
C GLY A 369 -1.52 -29.94 -1.30
N LEU A 370 -1.39 -28.91 -0.44
CA LEU A 370 -0.49 -27.76 -0.65
C LEU A 370 0.49 -27.64 0.52
N SER A 371 1.36 -28.64 0.72
CA SER A 371 2.29 -28.71 1.85
C SER A 371 3.20 -27.47 2.02
N ASP A 372 3.50 -26.78 0.93
CA ASP A 372 4.39 -25.61 0.92
C ASP A 372 3.67 -24.28 1.19
N ALA A 373 2.34 -24.31 1.24
CA ALA A 373 1.56 -23.13 1.65
C ALA A 373 1.82 -22.77 3.12
N LYS A 374 1.86 -21.49 3.41
CA LYS A 374 2.06 -20.97 4.78
C LYS A 374 0.77 -20.29 5.23
N CYS A 375 0.07 -20.91 6.16
CA CYS A 375 -1.16 -20.36 6.69
C CYS A 375 -1.04 -20.06 8.19
N SER A 376 -1.58 -18.93 8.59
CA SER A 376 -1.58 -18.48 9.99
C SER A 376 -2.91 -17.84 10.37
N THR A 377 -3.12 -17.66 11.66
CA THR A 377 -4.26 -16.92 12.18
C THR A 377 -3.80 -15.83 13.13
N THR A 378 -4.46 -14.68 13.02
CA THR A 378 -4.34 -13.58 13.98
C THR A 378 -5.70 -13.35 14.63
N ASN A 379 -5.68 -13.09 15.95
CA ASN A 379 -6.87 -12.76 16.71
C ASN A 379 -6.70 -11.35 17.26
N ASP A 380 -7.56 -10.44 16.85
CA ASP A 380 -7.75 -9.19 17.54
C ASP A 380 -8.98 -9.27 18.46
N SER A 381 -9.28 -8.20 19.18
CA SER A 381 -10.32 -8.21 20.23
C SER A 381 -11.72 -8.63 19.74
N ASN A 382 -11.98 -8.62 18.43
CA ASN A 382 -13.31 -8.84 17.87
C ASN A 382 -13.33 -9.79 16.66
N ASN A 383 -12.19 -10.02 16.00
CA ASN A 383 -12.13 -10.78 14.76
C ASN A 383 -10.97 -11.78 14.74
N THR A 384 -11.23 -12.93 14.15
CA THR A 384 -10.21 -13.91 13.77
C THR A 384 -9.97 -13.78 12.27
N THR A 385 -8.73 -13.55 11.86
CA THR A 385 -8.34 -13.53 10.44
C THR A 385 -7.43 -14.71 10.16
N TYR A 386 -7.75 -15.44 9.12
CA TYR A 386 -6.93 -16.52 8.56
C TYR A 386 -6.22 -15.99 7.32
N THR A 387 -4.89 -16.05 7.32
CA THR A 387 -4.06 -15.60 6.21
C THR A 387 -3.30 -16.79 5.65
N CYS A 388 -3.39 -17.01 4.34
CA CYS A 388 -2.62 -18.03 3.64
C CYS A 388 -1.74 -17.39 2.57
N HIS A 389 -0.49 -17.86 2.47
CA HIS A 389 0.40 -17.55 1.36
C HIS A 389 0.67 -18.82 0.55
N VAL A 390 0.53 -18.72 -0.76
CA VAL A 390 0.86 -19.79 -1.72
C VAL A 390 1.83 -19.27 -2.76
N LYS A 391 2.75 -20.12 -3.21
CA LYS A 391 3.76 -19.76 -4.21
C LYS A 391 3.80 -20.78 -5.34
N LEU A 392 3.94 -20.30 -6.57
CA LEU A 392 4.35 -21.12 -7.71
C LEU A 392 5.20 -20.27 -8.68
N GLY A 393 6.42 -20.76 -8.95
CA GLY A 393 7.37 -19.99 -9.74
C GLY A 393 7.59 -18.60 -9.14
N ARG A 394 7.52 -17.57 -9.96
CA ARG A 394 7.72 -16.17 -9.56
C ARG A 394 6.53 -15.50 -8.87
N TYR A 395 5.40 -16.18 -8.69
CA TYR A 395 4.19 -15.61 -8.12
C TYR A 395 3.98 -16.04 -6.66
N VAL A 396 3.59 -15.08 -5.84
CA VAL A 396 3.14 -15.31 -4.45
C VAL A 396 1.72 -14.76 -4.34
N GLY A 397 0.81 -15.58 -3.83
CA GLY A 397 -0.58 -15.18 -3.54
C GLY A 397 -0.78 -15.05 -2.03
N GLU A 398 -1.42 -13.96 -1.62
CA GLU A 398 -1.84 -13.73 -0.24
C GLU A 398 -3.36 -13.70 -0.17
N ILE A 399 -3.91 -14.48 0.74
CA ILE A 399 -5.34 -14.68 0.92
C ILE A 399 -5.72 -14.34 2.35
N HIS A 400 -6.86 -13.66 2.53
CA HIS A 400 -7.44 -13.37 3.83
C HIS A 400 -8.89 -13.85 3.90
N SER A 401 -9.28 -14.45 5.03
CA SER A 401 -10.67 -14.83 5.31
C SER A 401 -10.93 -14.83 6.82
N ASP A 402 -12.17 -14.64 7.22
CA ASP A 402 -12.64 -14.85 8.58
C ASP A 402 -13.00 -16.33 8.87
N ASN A 403 -12.89 -17.21 7.86
CA ASN A 403 -13.17 -18.63 7.93
C ASN A 403 -11.97 -19.44 7.44
N LYS A 404 -11.52 -20.40 8.26
CA LYS A 404 -10.35 -21.23 7.95
C LYS A 404 -10.52 -22.06 6.68
N GLN A 405 -11.69 -22.71 6.50
CA GLN A 405 -11.94 -23.56 5.33
C GLN A 405 -11.98 -22.72 4.06
N ASP A 406 -12.60 -21.54 4.13
CA ASP A 406 -12.66 -20.59 3.04
C ASP A 406 -11.26 -20.08 2.65
N ALA A 407 -10.40 -19.72 3.63
CA ALA A 407 -9.01 -19.37 3.36
C ALA A 407 -8.25 -20.51 2.64
N TYR A 408 -8.49 -21.75 3.03
CA TYR A 408 -7.87 -22.91 2.40
C TYR A 408 -8.35 -23.12 0.96
N GLN A 409 -9.64 -22.96 0.69
CA GLN A 409 -10.23 -23.07 -0.64
C GLN A 409 -9.74 -21.95 -1.57
N GLN A 410 -9.67 -20.72 -1.06
CA GLN A 410 -9.08 -19.61 -1.80
C GLN A 410 -7.59 -19.86 -2.12
N ALA A 411 -6.82 -20.36 -1.14
CA ALA A 411 -5.41 -20.69 -1.35
C ALA A 411 -5.21 -21.76 -2.43
N ALA A 412 -6.07 -22.78 -2.41
CA ALA A 412 -6.08 -23.84 -3.41
C ALA A 412 -6.40 -23.28 -4.82
N ALA A 413 -7.45 -22.46 -4.93
CA ALA A 413 -7.84 -21.82 -6.19
C ALA A 413 -6.73 -20.90 -6.72
N GLN A 414 -6.11 -20.11 -5.84
CA GLN A 414 -5.00 -19.22 -6.18
C GLN A 414 -3.79 -19.99 -6.71
N TYR A 415 -3.46 -21.12 -6.10
CA TYR A 415 -2.39 -21.99 -6.59
C TYR A 415 -2.69 -22.52 -7.99
N VAL A 416 -3.94 -22.96 -8.25
CA VAL A 416 -4.37 -23.43 -9.56
C VAL A 416 -4.27 -22.33 -10.61
N LEU A 417 -4.66 -21.09 -10.29
CA LEU A 417 -4.47 -19.93 -11.16
C LEU A 417 -3.00 -19.77 -11.56
N PHE A 418 -2.08 -19.92 -10.62
CA PHE A 418 -0.64 -19.78 -10.89
C PHE A 418 -0.06 -20.87 -11.79
N THR A 419 -0.69 -22.06 -11.87
CA THR A 419 -0.27 -23.07 -12.85
C THR A 419 -0.47 -22.62 -14.30
N LYS A 420 -1.29 -21.59 -14.51
CA LYS A 420 -1.64 -21.01 -15.81
C LYS A 420 -0.97 -19.65 -16.05
N ALA A 421 -0.19 -19.17 -15.08
CA ALA A 421 0.52 -17.90 -15.18
C ALA A 421 1.84 -18.05 -15.94
N GLU A 422 2.23 -16.98 -16.65
CA GLU A 422 3.53 -16.94 -17.32
C GLU A 422 4.67 -16.94 -16.31
N GLN A 423 5.52 -17.95 -16.37
CA GLN A 423 6.66 -18.11 -15.46
C GLN A 423 7.97 -17.52 -16.02
N ASN A 424 7.95 -17.00 -17.24
CA ASN A 424 9.14 -16.44 -17.88
C ASN A 424 9.57 -15.16 -17.17
N GLU A 425 10.87 -15.04 -16.93
CA GLU A 425 11.50 -13.80 -16.50
C GLU A 425 11.43 -12.78 -17.64
N SER A 426 11.01 -11.56 -17.35
CA SER A 426 10.92 -10.46 -18.33
C SER A 426 12.25 -9.73 -18.47
#